data_99c2faad84cd97ffa0512fc967f45925
#
_entry.id   99c2faad84cd97ffa0512fc967f45925
#
_cell.length_a   1.000
_cell.length_b   1.000
_cell.length_c   1.000
_cell.angle_alpha   90.00
_cell.angle_beta   90.00
_cell.angle_gamma   90.00
#
_symmetry.space_group_name_H-M   'P 1'
#
loop_
_entity.id
_entity.type
_entity.pdbx_description
1 polymer ?
#
loop_
_entity_poly.entity_id
_entity_poly.type
_entity_poly.pdbx_seq_one_letter_code
_entity_poly.pdbx_strand_id
1 'polypeptide(L)'
;MLTVCPYFHVHQPFRVKKYRVFDIGRDTEYFNEGGENDLNNQRIVEKVANKSYRPMNALLQELLDTHPEFRFALSFSGTVLDQFEQYAPDVLASFQKLVASGRVEILADTYYHSLSFFYSVPEFERQVALHAKRVKELFGYTPRVFRNTELSYRNDLAKWCEDHGYLGIMAEGWEPVLGWRSPNYLYRPVGCERIKILLKNYKLSDDIAFRFGNREWT
;
A
#
# COMPACT_ATOMS: atom_id res chain seq x y z
N MET A 1 -5.88 -26.61 -5.45
CA MET A 1 -4.92 -25.78 -6.20
C MET A 1 -4.31 -24.79 -5.22
N LEU A 2 -3.00 -24.64 -5.20
CA LEU A 2 -2.32 -23.61 -4.41
C LEU A 2 -2.28 -22.31 -5.23
N THR A 3 -2.70 -21.19 -4.62
CA THR A 3 -2.66 -19.88 -5.26
C THR A 3 -1.72 -18.98 -4.46
N VAL A 4 -0.78 -18.34 -5.12
CA VAL A 4 0.06 -17.30 -4.54
C VAL A 4 -0.49 -15.95 -4.97
N CYS A 5 -0.78 -15.08 -4.01
CA CYS A 5 -1.31 -13.73 -4.23
C CYS A 5 -0.25 -12.68 -3.85
N PRO A 6 0.65 -12.29 -4.75
CA PRO A 6 1.62 -11.24 -4.47
C PRO A 6 0.89 -9.89 -4.33
N TYR A 7 1.26 -9.11 -3.32
CA TYR A 7 0.90 -7.70 -3.29
C TYR A 7 2.11 -6.84 -2.92
N PHE A 8 2.18 -5.65 -3.49
CA PHE A 8 3.25 -4.70 -3.25
C PHE A 8 2.68 -3.44 -2.61
N HIS A 9 3.29 -3.04 -1.50
CA HIS A 9 2.92 -1.80 -0.83
C HIS A 9 3.81 -0.65 -1.31
N VAL A 10 3.19 0.35 -1.90
CA VAL A 10 3.85 1.52 -2.47
C VAL A 10 3.50 2.72 -1.61
N HIS A 11 4.45 3.15 -0.80
CA HIS A 11 4.26 4.25 0.14
C HIS A 11 5.53 5.09 0.28
N GLN A 12 5.36 6.41 0.27
CA GLN A 12 6.37 7.39 0.68
C GLN A 12 5.66 8.49 1.48
N PRO A 13 6.07 8.74 2.74
CA PRO A 13 5.56 9.87 3.49
C PRO A 13 6.16 11.18 2.95
N PHE A 14 5.44 12.28 3.11
CA PHE A 14 6.06 13.60 3.04
C PHE A 14 6.90 13.82 4.29
N ARG A 15 8.18 14.15 4.09
CA ARG A 15 9.12 14.42 5.17
C ARG A 15 9.12 15.90 5.47
N VAL A 16 8.86 16.23 6.73
CA VAL A 16 8.93 17.60 7.21
C VAL A 16 10.41 17.98 7.39
N LYS A 17 10.79 19.18 6.93
CA LYS A 17 12.15 19.70 7.15
C LYS A 17 12.44 19.90 8.64
N LYS A 18 13.73 20.05 8.98
CA LYS A 18 14.09 20.44 10.35
C LYS A 18 13.50 21.81 10.67
N TYR A 19 12.61 21.83 11.64
CA TYR A 19 11.88 23.02 12.06
C TYR A 19 12.29 23.41 13.48
N ARG A 20 12.65 24.68 13.68
CA ARG A 20 13.09 25.19 14.98
C ARG A 20 11.98 25.99 15.62
N VAL A 21 12.01 26.11 16.95
CA VAL A 21 11.04 26.93 17.69
C VAL A 21 10.97 28.39 17.17
N PHE A 22 12.09 28.91 16.65
CA PHE A 22 12.18 30.27 16.09
C PHE A 22 11.55 30.43 14.70
N ASP A 23 11.23 29.31 14.03
CA ASP A 23 10.61 29.30 12.70
C ASP A 23 9.09 29.39 12.82
N ILE A 24 8.53 29.09 14.02
CA ILE A 24 7.08 29.11 14.29
C ILE A 24 6.54 30.52 14.02
N GLY A 25 5.51 30.58 13.15
CA GLY A 25 4.87 31.84 12.77
C GLY A 25 5.67 32.72 11.80
N ARG A 26 6.87 32.28 11.37
CA ARG A 26 7.73 33.01 10.41
C ARG A 26 7.93 32.22 9.12
N ASP A 27 8.04 30.92 9.22
CA ASP A 27 8.24 30.00 8.12
C ASP A 27 7.05 29.04 8.05
N THR A 28 6.33 29.07 6.95
CA THR A 28 5.19 28.19 6.65
C THR A 28 5.51 27.09 5.68
N GLU A 29 6.74 27.06 5.16
CA GLU A 29 7.23 26.04 4.24
C GLU A 29 7.73 24.82 5.02
N TYR A 30 6.82 23.89 5.31
CA TYR A 30 7.11 22.71 6.16
C TYR A 30 7.92 21.63 5.46
N PHE A 31 7.94 21.61 4.14
CA PHE A 31 8.64 20.61 3.36
C PHE A 31 9.93 21.15 2.76
N ASN A 32 10.92 20.27 2.57
CA ASN A 32 12.16 20.64 1.94
C ASN A 32 12.15 20.12 0.49
N GLU A 33 11.92 21.02 -0.44
CA GLU A 33 11.83 20.71 -1.86
C GLU A 33 13.09 21.09 -2.65
N GLY A 34 13.95 21.91 -2.10
CA GLY A 34 15.12 22.45 -2.80
C GLY A 34 16.49 22.14 -2.18
N GLY A 35 16.54 21.52 -1.02
CA GLY A 35 17.79 21.24 -0.31
C GLY A 35 18.43 19.90 -0.65
N GLU A 36 19.75 19.78 -0.45
CA GLU A 36 20.49 18.53 -0.68
C GLU A 36 20.47 17.55 0.51
N ASN A 37 19.69 17.81 1.54
CA ASN A 37 19.69 16.97 2.74
C ASN A 37 18.77 15.73 2.60
N ASP A 38 18.86 14.83 3.57
CA ASP A 38 18.13 13.56 3.62
C ASP A 38 16.59 13.72 3.83
N LEU A 39 16.09 14.95 3.98
CA LEU A 39 14.68 15.26 4.12
C LEU A 39 14.06 15.84 2.84
N ASN A 40 14.80 15.93 1.76
CA ASN A 40 14.31 16.41 0.46
C ASN A 40 13.40 15.34 -0.18
N ASN A 41 12.12 15.63 -0.28
CA ASN A 41 11.11 14.69 -0.80
C ASN A 41 11.36 14.36 -2.27
N GLN A 42 11.64 15.35 -3.11
CA GLN A 42 11.93 15.14 -4.53
C GLN A 42 13.11 14.19 -4.73
N ARG A 43 14.25 14.48 -4.07
CA ARG A 43 15.46 13.66 -4.15
C ARG A 43 15.22 12.22 -3.67
N ILE A 44 14.44 12.05 -2.63
CA ILE A 44 14.12 10.72 -2.09
C ILE A 44 13.25 9.95 -3.06
N VAL A 45 12.19 10.56 -3.58
CA VAL A 45 11.29 9.92 -4.55
C VAL A 45 12.06 9.51 -5.79
N GLU A 46 12.90 10.40 -6.33
CA GLU A 46 13.72 10.10 -7.52
C GLU A 46 14.72 8.97 -7.25
N LYS A 47 15.39 8.97 -6.10
CA LYS A 47 16.28 7.89 -5.68
C LYS A 47 15.57 6.54 -5.60
N VAL A 48 14.37 6.51 -4.99
CA VAL A 48 13.58 5.29 -4.85
C VAL A 48 13.01 4.87 -6.20
N ALA A 49 12.57 5.81 -7.02
CA ALA A 49 12.10 5.56 -8.37
C ALA A 49 13.15 4.83 -9.21
N ASN A 50 14.40 5.33 -9.20
CA ASN A 50 15.50 4.71 -9.93
C ASN A 50 15.91 3.34 -9.39
N LYS A 51 15.90 3.16 -8.07
CA LYS A 51 16.35 1.92 -7.45
C LYS A 51 15.30 0.82 -7.41
N SER A 52 14.01 1.18 -7.39
CA SER A 52 12.93 0.26 -7.13
C SER A 52 11.80 0.37 -8.15
N TYR A 53 11.10 1.51 -8.25
CA TYR A 53 9.85 1.55 -9.00
C TYR A 53 10.05 1.34 -10.50
N ARG A 54 11.00 2.01 -11.13
CA ARG A 54 11.27 1.87 -12.57
C ARG A 54 11.67 0.44 -12.96
N PRO A 55 12.69 -0.16 -12.33
CA PRO A 55 13.09 -1.54 -12.66
C PRO A 55 12.01 -2.57 -12.31
N MET A 56 11.30 -2.39 -11.17
CA MET A 56 10.25 -3.32 -10.77
C MET A 56 9.04 -3.26 -11.70
N ASN A 57 8.61 -2.06 -12.10
CA ASN A 57 7.48 -1.90 -13.02
C ASN A 57 7.79 -2.43 -14.41
N ALA A 58 9.05 -2.32 -14.87
CA ALA A 58 9.50 -2.95 -16.12
C ALA A 58 9.41 -4.49 -16.04
N LEU A 59 9.90 -5.08 -14.95
CA LEU A 59 9.80 -6.54 -14.71
C LEU A 59 8.33 -6.99 -14.60
N LEU A 60 7.50 -6.27 -13.86
CA LEU A 60 6.08 -6.62 -13.73
C LEU A 60 5.34 -6.53 -15.07
N GLN A 61 5.71 -5.56 -15.93
CA GLN A 61 5.15 -5.46 -17.27
C GLN A 61 5.57 -6.66 -18.13
N GLU A 62 6.85 -7.04 -18.10
CA GLU A 62 7.34 -8.23 -18.81
C GLU A 62 6.62 -9.50 -18.35
N LEU A 63 6.42 -9.67 -17.03
CA LEU A 63 5.68 -10.80 -16.50
C LEU A 63 4.21 -10.81 -16.94
N LEU A 64 3.57 -9.65 -17.01
CA LEU A 64 2.22 -9.54 -17.55
C LEU A 64 2.17 -9.88 -19.04
N ASP A 65 3.17 -9.51 -19.82
CA ASP A 65 3.19 -9.73 -21.27
C ASP A 65 3.50 -11.20 -21.61
N THR A 66 4.33 -11.87 -20.80
CA THR A 66 4.80 -13.24 -21.07
C THR A 66 3.99 -14.32 -20.35
N HIS A 67 3.28 -13.99 -19.26
CA HIS A 67 2.53 -14.93 -18.44
C HIS A 67 1.05 -14.51 -18.31
N PRO A 68 0.15 -15.05 -19.15
CA PRO A 68 -1.25 -14.64 -19.18
C PRO A 68 -2.00 -14.81 -17.85
N GLU A 69 -1.59 -15.79 -17.03
CA GLU A 69 -2.19 -16.07 -15.72
C GLU A 69 -1.61 -15.21 -14.58
N PHE A 70 -0.53 -14.47 -14.83
CA PHE A 70 0.09 -13.65 -13.79
C PHE A 70 -0.82 -12.49 -13.38
N ARG A 71 -1.07 -12.40 -12.08
CA ARG A 71 -1.86 -11.34 -11.44
C ARG A 71 -1.20 -10.92 -10.14
N PHE A 72 -1.37 -9.68 -9.77
CA PHE A 72 -0.87 -9.17 -8.49
C PHE A 72 -1.71 -7.99 -8.00
N ALA A 73 -1.48 -7.56 -6.77
CA ALA A 73 -2.14 -6.40 -6.20
C ALA A 73 -1.15 -5.28 -5.83
N LEU A 74 -1.62 -4.05 -5.88
CA LEU A 74 -0.90 -2.84 -5.48
C LEU A 74 -1.67 -2.12 -4.39
N SER A 75 -0.99 -1.71 -3.33
CA SER A 75 -1.52 -0.80 -2.31
C SER A 75 -0.75 0.51 -2.39
N PHE A 76 -1.44 1.59 -2.72
CA PHE A 76 -0.86 2.94 -2.74
C PHE A 76 -1.36 3.75 -1.56
N SER A 77 -0.50 4.53 -0.92
CA SER A 77 -0.99 5.66 -0.12
C SER A 77 -1.30 6.85 -1.03
N GLY A 78 -2.23 7.72 -0.62
CA GLY A 78 -2.50 8.96 -1.37
C GLY A 78 -1.27 9.85 -1.46
N THR A 79 -0.49 9.91 -0.38
CA THR A 79 0.75 10.71 -0.31
C THR A 79 1.81 10.30 -1.33
N VAL A 80 1.93 9.01 -1.67
CA VAL A 80 2.87 8.59 -2.71
C VAL A 80 2.37 8.92 -4.10
N LEU A 81 1.05 8.86 -4.32
CA LEU A 81 0.46 9.25 -5.61
C LEU A 81 0.66 10.74 -5.88
N ASP A 82 0.50 11.59 -4.86
CA ASP A 82 0.78 13.03 -4.96
C ASP A 82 2.26 13.29 -5.30
N GLN A 83 3.16 12.57 -4.65
CA GLN A 83 4.60 12.68 -4.91
C GLN A 83 4.99 12.17 -6.30
N PHE A 84 4.34 11.14 -6.81
CA PHE A 84 4.59 10.68 -8.18
C PHE A 84 4.13 11.72 -9.22
N GLU A 85 2.97 12.33 -9.05
CA GLU A 85 2.55 13.41 -9.95
C GLU A 85 3.55 14.56 -9.96
N GLN A 86 4.04 14.93 -8.77
CA GLN A 86 4.89 16.09 -8.62
C GLN A 86 6.33 15.83 -9.08
N TYR A 87 6.91 14.66 -8.74
CA TYR A 87 8.34 14.41 -8.85
C TYR A 87 8.73 13.26 -9.81
N ALA A 88 7.81 12.35 -10.13
CA ALA A 88 8.11 11.17 -10.94
C ALA A 88 6.88 10.75 -11.80
N PRO A 89 6.40 11.63 -12.69
CA PRO A 89 5.19 11.36 -13.49
C PRO A 89 5.34 10.15 -14.43
N ASP A 90 6.55 9.83 -14.84
CA ASP A 90 6.86 8.62 -15.61
C ASP A 90 6.62 7.33 -14.80
N VAL A 91 6.90 7.36 -13.50
CA VAL A 91 6.60 6.24 -12.59
C VAL A 91 5.10 6.06 -12.46
N LEU A 92 4.35 7.16 -12.27
CA LEU A 92 2.89 7.10 -12.26
C LEU A 92 2.33 6.51 -13.55
N ALA A 93 2.79 6.98 -14.71
CA ALA A 93 2.39 6.46 -16.01
C ALA A 93 2.70 4.96 -16.16
N SER A 94 3.83 4.49 -15.64
CA SER A 94 4.17 3.07 -15.65
C SER A 94 3.21 2.22 -14.80
N PHE A 95 2.81 2.69 -13.62
CA PHE A 95 1.78 2.04 -12.81
C PHE A 95 0.41 2.05 -13.50
N GLN A 96 0.03 3.15 -14.12
CA GLN A 96 -1.21 3.23 -14.90
C GLN A 96 -1.24 2.19 -16.03
N LYS A 97 -0.12 2.00 -16.73
CA LYS A 97 0.02 0.96 -17.76
C LYS A 97 -0.16 -0.45 -17.19
N LEU A 98 0.44 -0.75 -16.03
CA LEU A 98 0.25 -2.04 -15.36
C LEU A 98 -1.23 -2.29 -15.03
N VAL A 99 -1.90 -1.31 -14.44
CA VAL A 99 -3.32 -1.41 -14.05
C VAL A 99 -4.22 -1.57 -15.27
N ALA A 100 -3.92 -0.89 -16.37
CA ALA A 100 -4.68 -0.98 -17.64
C ALA A 100 -4.68 -2.40 -18.25
N SER A 101 -3.76 -3.28 -17.84
CA SER A 101 -3.77 -4.71 -18.24
C SER A 101 -5.03 -5.47 -17.77
N GLY A 102 -5.79 -4.94 -16.80
CA GLY A 102 -6.93 -5.61 -16.18
C GLY A 102 -6.56 -6.78 -15.25
N ARG A 103 -5.26 -7.00 -14.99
CA ARG A 103 -4.74 -8.10 -14.17
C ARG A 103 -4.07 -7.64 -12.88
N VAL A 104 -4.19 -6.36 -12.57
CA VAL A 104 -3.66 -5.75 -11.35
C VAL A 104 -4.83 -5.24 -10.50
N GLU A 105 -4.90 -5.66 -9.25
CA GLU A 105 -5.87 -5.16 -8.28
C GLU A 105 -5.28 -4.02 -7.47
N ILE A 106 -6.00 -2.90 -7.32
CA ILE A 106 -5.63 -1.84 -6.40
C ILE A 106 -6.40 -2.04 -5.09
N LEU A 107 -5.67 -2.06 -3.98
CA LEU A 107 -6.24 -2.17 -2.64
C LEU A 107 -6.65 -0.79 -2.12
N ALA A 108 -7.77 -0.73 -1.39
CA ALA A 108 -8.15 0.46 -0.65
C ALA A 108 -7.26 0.63 0.59
N ASP A 109 -6.95 1.87 0.92
CA ASP A 109 -6.16 2.26 2.10
C ASP A 109 -6.64 3.62 2.62
N THR A 110 -6.10 4.09 3.73
CA THR A 110 -6.23 5.48 4.17
C THR A 110 -5.31 6.38 3.33
N TYR A 111 -5.77 7.60 3.01
CA TYR A 111 -5.01 8.50 2.12
C TYR A 111 -3.61 8.82 2.63
N TYR A 112 -3.51 9.14 3.92
CA TYR A 112 -2.26 9.55 4.56
C TYR A 112 -1.51 8.41 5.26
N HIS A 113 -1.88 7.15 4.99
CA HIS A 113 -1.29 5.99 5.63
C HIS A 113 -1.36 6.09 7.15
N SER A 114 -2.56 6.31 7.67
CA SER A 114 -2.81 6.61 9.07
C SER A 114 -3.55 5.50 9.80
N LEU A 115 -3.36 5.43 11.11
CA LEU A 115 -4.11 4.57 12.03
C LEU A 115 -5.42 5.20 12.51
N SER A 116 -6.00 6.11 11.74
CA SER A 116 -7.16 6.92 12.13
C SER A 116 -8.36 6.10 12.56
N PHE A 117 -8.56 4.89 12.05
CA PHE A 117 -9.67 4.02 12.47
C PHE A 117 -9.73 3.82 14.00
N PHE A 118 -8.57 3.71 14.65
CA PHE A 118 -8.49 3.44 16.07
C PHE A 118 -8.72 4.66 16.98
N TYR A 119 -8.75 5.88 16.38
CA TYR A 119 -8.84 7.14 17.09
C TYR A 119 -10.03 8.00 16.68
N SER A 120 -10.39 7.99 15.40
CA SER A 120 -11.46 8.80 14.84
C SER A 120 -12.02 8.16 13.58
N VAL A 121 -13.16 7.47 13.71
CA VAL A 121 -13.85 6.87 12.57
C VAL A 121 -14.23 7.91 11.50
N PRO A 122 -14.75 9.11 11.83
CA PRO A 122 -15.04 10.11 10.81
C PRO A 122 -13.81 10.53 9.99
N GLU A 123 -12.64 10.68 10.63
CA GLU A 123 -11.39 10.99 9.91
C GLU A 123 -10.93 9.81 9.05
N PHE A 124 -11.06 8.60 9.54
CA PHE A 124 -10.80 7.40 8.76
C PHE A 124 -11.66 7.34 7.51
N GLU A 125 -12.97 7.53 7.62
CA GLU A 125 -13.91 7.54 6.49
C GLU A 125 -13.59 8.64 5.48
N ARG A 126 -13.24 9.83 5.97
CA ARG A 126 -12.78 10.93 5.11
C ARG A 126 -11.55 10.53 4.29
N GLN A 127 -10.56 9.90 4.93
CA GLN A 127 -9.34 9.47 4.24
C GLN A 127 -9.58 8.35 3.24
N VAL A 128 -10.42 7.36 3.59
CA VAL A 128 -10.78 6.28 2.67
C VAL A 128 -11.54 6.82 1.44
N ALA A 129 -12.48 7.74 1.65
CA ALA A 129 -13.20 8.37 0.55
C ALA A 129 -12.26 9.17 -0.37
N LEU A 130 -11.31 9.91 0.22
CA LEU A 130 -10.30 10.66 -0.52
C LEU A 130 -9.40 9.74 -1.35
N HIS A 131 -8.95 8.63 -0.76
CA HIS A 131 -8.16 7.61 -1.43
C HIS A 131 -8.93 6.97 -2.59
N ALA A 132 -10.17 6.56 -2.37
CA ALA A 132 -11.01 5.94 -3.40
C ALA A 132 -11.24 6.90 -4.59
N LYS A 133 -11.49 8.19 -4.30
CA LYS A 133 -11.60 9.23 -5.32
C LYS A 133 -10.31 9.34 -6.13
N ARG A 134 -9.16 9.41 -5.46
CA ARG A 134 -7.86 9.55 -6.11
C ARG A 134 -7.50 8.36 -7.00
N VAL A 135 -7.73 7.15 -6.51
CA VAL A 135 -7.54 5.93 -7.30
C VAL A 135 -8.45 5.91 -8.53
N LYS A 136 -9.70 6.36 -8.39
CA LYS A 136 -10.63 6.46 -9.52
C LYS A 136 -10.17 7.47 -10.57
N GLU A 137 -9.68 8.63 -10.13
CA GLU A 137 -9.16 9.68 -11.04
C GLU A 137 -7.93 9.21 -11.81
N LEU A 138 -6.96 8.60 -11.14
CA LEU A 138 -5.68 8.24 -11.75
C LEU A 138 -5.71 6.94 -12.54
N PHE A 139 -6.49 5.95 -12.09
CA PHE A 139 -6.46 4.59 -12.64
C PHE A 139 -7.80 4.13 -13.23
N GLY A 140 -8.88 4.90 -13.10
CA GLY A 140 -10.22 4.45 -13.46
C GLY A 140 -10.75 3.29 -12.62
N TYR A 141 -10.08 2.93 -11.54
CA TYR A 141 -10.30 1.71 -10.75
C TYR A 141 -11.13 1.99 -9.49
N THR A 142 -11.92 1.01 -9.07
CA THR A 142 -12.66 1.04 -7.79
C THR A 142 -12.20 -0.13 -6.93
N PRO A 143 -11.49 0.12 -5.82
CA PRO A 143 -10.99 -0.92 -4.92
C PRO A 143 -12.10 -1.76 -4.29
N ARG A 144 -11.88 -3.07 -4.19
CA ARG A 144 -12.82 -4.03 -3.58
C ARG A 144 -12.26 -4.76 -2.37
N VAL A 145 -10.95 -4.70 -2.16
CA VAL A 145 -10.27 -5.27 -1.01
C VAL A 145 -9.61 -4.15 -0.24
N PHE A 146 -9.76 -4.17 1.08
CA PHE A 146 -9.23 -3.15 1.97
C PHE A 146 -7.92 -3.61 2.61
N ARG A 147 -6.96 -2.73 2.72
CA ARG A 147 -5.73 -2.90 3.46
C ARG A 147 -5.54 -1.72 4.40
N ASN A 148 -5.70 -1.93 5.70
CA ASN A 148 -5.42 -0.87 6.65
C ASN A 148 -3.91 -0.65 6.82
N THR A 149 -3.55 0.55 7.22
CA THR A 149 -2.17 0.95 7.55
C THR A 149 -1.49 -0.10 8.43
N GLU A 150 -0.26 -0.51 8.04
CA GLU A 150 0.54 -1.54 8.71
C GLU A 150 -0.17 -2.89 8.91
N LEU A 151 -1.18 -3.20 8.08
CA LEU A 151 -2.03 -4.40 8.21
C LEU A 151 -2.74 -4.50 9.56
N SER A 152 -2.85 -3.38 10.28
CA SER A 152 -3.51 -3.30 11.59
C SER A 152 -4.97 -3.70 11.47
N TYR A 153 -5.41 -4.59 12.34
CA TYR A 153 -6.70 -5.24 12.22
C TYR A 153 -7.46 -5.25 13.56
N ARG A 154 -8.77 -5.06 13.46
CA ARG A 154 -9.79 -5.35 14.49
C ARG A 154 -11.06 -5.85 13.80
N ASN A 155 -11.89 -6.62 14.53
CA ASN A 155 -13.13 -7.17 13.96
C ASN A 155 -14.14 -6.08 13.58
N ASP A 156 -14.19 -4.97 14.30
CA ASP A 156 -15.05 -3.83 13.98
C ASP A 156 -14.61 -3.10 12.68
N LEU A 157 -13.32 -3.06 12.38
CA LEU A 157 -12.83 -2.60 11.08
C LEU A 157 -13.31 -3.52 9.95
N ALA A 158 -13.24 -4.82 10.15
CA ALA A 158 -13.74 -5.76 9.16
C ALA A 158 -15.26 -5.65 8.97
N LYS A 159 -16.00 -5.41 10.06
CA LYS A 159 -17.44 -5.13 9.99
C LYS A 159 -17.73 -3.85 9.22
N TRP A 160 -16.98 -2.78 9.49
CA TRP A 160 -17.07 -1.56 8.72
C TRP A 160 -16.80 -1.79 7.23
N CYS A 161 -15.77 -2.56 6.89
CA CYS A 161 -15.46 -2.91 5.50
C CYS A 161 -16.61 -3.67 4.83
N GLU A 162 -17.21 -4.66 5.52
CA GLU A 162 -18.34 -5.40 4.99
C GLU A 162 -19.55 -4.49 4.74
N ASP A 163 -19.86 -3.60 5.69
CA ASP A 163 -20.98 -2.67 5.58
C ASP A 163 -20.79 -1.64 4.45
N HIS A 164 -19.54 -1.36 4.07
CA HIS A 164 -19.18 -0.50 2.95
C HIS A 164 -18.91 -1.25 1.63
N GLY A 165 -19.24 -2.54 1.58
CA GLY A 165 -19.24 -3.33 0.34
C GLY A 165 -17.89 -3.89 -0.09
N TYR A 166 -16.87 -3.87 0.77
CA TYR A 166 -15.62 -4.55 0.51
C TYR A 166 -15.79 -6.07 0.57
N LEU A 167 -15.10 -6.79 -0.32
CA LEU A 167 -15.16 -8.24 -0.42
C LEU A 167 -14.10 -8.93 0.44
N GLY A 168 -13.01 -8.24 0.72
CA GLY A 168 -11.91 -8.75 1.52
C GLY A 168 -11.20 -7.66 2.30
N ILE A 169 -10.51 -8.09 3.35
CA ILE A 169 -9.60 -7.25 4.13
C ILE A 169 -8.29 -8.00 4.33
N MET A 170 -7.18 -7.30 4.17
CA MET A 170 -5.87 -7.85 4.47
C MET A 170 -5.49 -7.57 5.93
N ALA A 171 -4.86 -8.55 6.56
CA ALA A 171 -4.38 -8.43 7.93
C ALA A 171 -3.04 -9.14 8.10
N GLU A 172 -2.36 -8.84 9.20
CA GLU A 172 -1.13 -9.51 9.60
C GLU A 172 -1.41 -10.96 10.02
N GLY A 173 -0.60 -11.90 9.55
CA GLY A 173 -0.66 -13.30 9.95
C GLY A 173 0.09 -13.55 11.26
N TRP A 174 -0.32 -12.91 12.34
CA TRP A 174 0.40 -12.90 13.61
C TRP A 174 0.24 -14.21 14.38
N GLU A 175 1.33 -14.96 14.51
CA GLU A 175 1.36 -16.29 15.12
C GLU A 175 0.76 -16.38 16.54
N PRO A 176 0.97 -15.42 17.46
CA PRO A 176 0.36 -15.48 18.77
C PRO A 176 -1.18 -15.48 18.77
N VAL A 177 -1.80 -14.86 17.77
CA VAL A 177 -3.26 -14.86 17.58
C VAL A 177 -3.71 -16.09 16.81
N LEU A 178 -2.96 -16.50 15.80
CA LEU A 178 -3.28 -17.67 14.98
C LEU A 178 -3.14 -18.98 15.76
N GLY A 179 -2.15 -19.07 16.65
CA GLY A 179 -1.81 -20.31 17.35
C GLY A 179 -1.43 -21.40 16.34
N TRP A 180 -2.16 -22.50 16.33
CA TRP A 180 -1.94 -23.62 15.41
C TRP A 180 -2.46 -23.40 13.98
N ARG A 181 -3.20 -22.32 13.75
CA ARG A 181 -3.82 -22.03 12.44
C ARG A 181 -2.77 -21.48 11.45
N SER A 182 -2.96 -21.79 10.18
CA SER A 182 -2.08 -21.31 9.12
C SER A 182 -2.54 -19.96 8.55
N PRO A 183 -1.62 -19.03 8.25
CA PRO A 183 -1.97 -17.78 7.55
C PRO A 183 -2.39 -18.02 6.09
N ASN A 184 -2.20 -19.24 5.56
CA ASN A 184 -2.46 -19.57 4.16
C ASN A 184 -3.93 -19.92 3.87
N TYR A 185 -4.82 -19.79 4.84
CA TYR A 185 -6.26 -19.99 4.64
C TYR A 185 -7.02 -18.67 4.65
N LEU A 186 -8.16 -18.66 3.96
CA LEU A 186 -9.12 -17.56 4.06
C LEU A 186 -9.91 -17.71 5.35
N TYR A 187 -10.00 -16.63 6.10
CA TYR A 187 -10.78 -16.58 7.32
C TYR A 187 -12.01 -15.69 7.15
N ARG A 188 -13.00 -15.89 8.02
CA ARG A 188 -14.14 -15.00 8.15
C ARG A 188 -14.00 -14.21 9.46
N PRO A 189 -14.11 -12.89 9.42
CA PRO A 189 -14.11 -12.08 10.63
C PRO A 189 -15.27 -12.42 11.55
N VAL A 190 -15.05 -12.32 12.85
CA VAL A 190 -16.14 -12.45 13.82
C VAL A 190 -17.14 -11.31 13.60
N GLY A 191 -18.43 -11.66 13.55
CA GLY A 191 -19.52 -10.69 13.32
C GLY A 191 -19.74 -10.30 11.85
N CYS A 192 -19.06 -10.96 10.91
CA CYS A 192 -19.23 -10.76 9.48
C CYS A 192 -19.74 -12.02 8.79
N GLU A 193 -20.47 -11.86 7.68
CA GLU A 193 -21.03 -12.97 6.91
C GLU A 193 -20.34 -13.16 5.55
N ARG A 194 -20.02 -12.10 4.87
CA ARG A 194 -19.59 -12.09 3.47
C ARG A 194 -18.10 -11.85 3.29
N ILE A 195 -17.54 -10.84 3.97
CA ILE A 195 -16.15 -10.42 3.83
C ILE A 195 -15.18 -11.53 4.26
N LYS A 196 -14.05 -11.61 3.58
CA LYS A 196 -12.98 -12.56 3.89
C LYS A 196 -11.72 -11.83 4.38
N ILE A 197 -11.00 -12.47 5.30
CA ILE A 197 -9.67 -12.02 5.71
C ILE A 197 -8.62 -12.80 4.93
N LEU A 198 -7.69 -12.07 4.30
CA LEU A 198 -6.46 -12.60 3.72
C LEU A 198 -5.31 -12.23 4.66
N LEU A 199 -4.65 -13.24 5.19
CA LEU A 199 -3.53 -13.04 6.10
C LEU A 199 -2.21 -13.03 5.32
N LYS A 200 -1.34 -12.09 5.66
CA LYS A 200 0.03 -12.08 5.14
C LYS A 200 0.75 -13.33 5.65
N ASN A 201 1.31 -14.12 4.75
CA ASN A 201 2.30 -15.13 5.14
C ASN A 201 3.59 -14.40 5.52
N TYR A 202 3.75 -14.19 6.82
CA TYR A 202 4.82 -13.38 7.36
C TYR A 202 6.21 -13.95 7.02
N LYS A 203 6.42 -15.24 7.29
CA LYS A 203 7.71 -15.92 7.05
C LYS A 203 8.14 -15.82 5.59
N LEU A 204 7.27 -16.23 4.68
CA LEU A 204 7.56 -16.18 3.24
C LEU A 204 7.78 -14.74 2.75
N SER A 205 7.00 -13.78 3.24
CA SER A 205 7.16 -12.38 2.86
C SER A 205 8.50 -11.81 3.31
N ASP A 206 8.94 -12.13 4.52
CA ASP A 206 10.22 -11.68 5.05
C ASP A 206 11.41 -12.39 4.38
N ASP A 207 11.23 -13.66 4.04
CA ASP A 207 12.22 -14.40 3.26
C ASP A 207 12.49 -13.70 1.92
N ILE A 208 11.42 -13.33 1.20
CA ILE A 208 11.57 -12.62 -0.09
C ILE A 208 12.12 -11.21 0.12
N ALA A 209 11.59 -10.45 1.09
CA ALA A 209 11.92 -9.04 1.24
C ALA A 209 13.33 -8.79 1.82
N PHE A 210 13.79 -9.64 2.73
CA PHE A 210 15.00 -9.37 3.51
C PHE A 210 16.08 -10.46 3.42
N ARG A 211 15.72 -11.69 3.10
CA ARG A 211 16.62 -12.84 3.15
C ARG A 211 16.89 -13.49 1.81
N PHE A 212 16.25 -13.06 0.73
CA PHE A 212 16.37 -13.69 -0.60
C PHE A 212 17.82 -13.75 -1.12
N GLY A 213 18.68 -12.80 -0.73
CA GLY A 213 20.10 -12.77 -1.08
C GLY A 213 21.01 -13.51 -0.11
N ASN A 214 20.50 -14.15 0.94
CA ASN A 214 21.30 -14.89 1.89
C ASN A 214 21.70 -16.25 1.32
N ARG A 215 22.99 -16.61 1.52
CA ARG A 215 23.54 -17.90 1.05
C ARG A 215 22.88 -19.14 1.70
N GLU A 216 22.14 -18.95 2.75
CA GLU A 216 21.39 -20.03 3.45
C GLU A 216 20.19 -20.56 2.67
N TRP A 217 19.85 -19.89 1.55
CA TRP A 217 18.76 -20.31 0.64
C TRP A 217 19.24 -21.22 -0.50
N THR A 218 20.52 -21.41 -0.62
CA THR A 218 21.16 -22.30 -1.58
C THR A 218 21.71 -23.54 -0.88
#